data_e0d2928c050d0b244566dfbb39fa14ae
#
_entry.id   e0d2928c050d0b244566dfbb39fa14ae
#
_cell.length_a   1.000
_cell.length_b   1.000
_cell.length_c   1.000
_cell.angle_alpha   90.00
_cell.angle_beta   90.00
_cell.angle_gamma   90.00
#
_symmetry.space_group_name_H-M   'P 1'
#
loop_
_entity.id
_entity.type
_entity.pdbx_description
1 polymer ?
#
loop_
_entity_poly.entity_id
_entity_poly.type
_entity_poly.pdbx_seq_one_letter_code
_entity_poly.pdbx_strand_id
1 'polypeptide(L)'
;MDAQNKYRRIVIKVGSNVLTRDDGRPDTTRISALVDQVARLHRAGTEVILVSSGAVASGRSILGQRAGKLDSVSARQLFSAVGQVKLLNRYYDLFNEYGIVCGQVLTTKESLSTRRQYLNQRNCMETMLANGVLPIVNENDTISVTELMFTDNDELSGLVAAMMNAEALIILSNIDGIYDGSPADPASQVIRRVKPSEDLSQYIDPVRSSRGRGGMATKSRVSSRAAAEGIEVIITDHHEPAEAVP
;
A
#
# COMPACT_ATOMS: atom_id res chain seq x y z
N MET A 1 28.98 12.10 6.07
CA MET A 1 28.39 12.46 4.75
C MET A 1 26.91 12.21 4.91
N ASP A 2 26.13 13.27 5.07
CA ASP A 2 24.68 13.14 5.10
C ASP A 2 24.24 12.63 3.74
N ALA A 3 23.71 11.41 3.69
CA ALA A 3 23.04 10.90 2.51
C ALA A 3 21.83 11.82 2.29
N GLN A 4 21.96 12.73 1.34
CA GLN A 4 20.89 13.63 0.96
C GLN A 4 19.73 12.74 0.49
N ASN A 5 18.58 12.77 1.19
CA ASN A 5 17.43 11.98 0.81
C ASN A 5 17.08 12.24 -0.64
N LYS A 6 17.04 11.20 -1.45
CA LYS A 6 16.71 11.29 -2.87
C LYS A 6 15.32 11.90 -3.10
N TYR A 7 14.37 11.62 -2.19
CA TYR A 7 12.99 12.06 -2.30
C TYR A 7 12.55 12.87 -1.08
N ARG A 8 11.82 13.94 -1.33
CA ARG A 8 11.18 14.74 -0.28
C ARG A 8 9.88 14.11 0.20
N ARG A 9 9.05 13.58 -0.72
CA ARG A 9 7.76 12.98 -0.40
C ARG A 9 7.61 11.66 -1.12
N ILE A 10 7.24 10.62 -0.38
CA ILE A 10 7.02 9.27 -0.92
C ILE A 10 5.71 8.68 -0.43
N VAL A 11 5.13 7.81 -1.26
CA VAL A 11 4.03 6.92 -0.85
C VAL A 11 4.56 5.51 -0.81
N ILE A 12 4.34 4.82 0.31
CA ILE A 12 4.70 3.41 0.49
C ILE A 12 3.40 2.60 0.57
N LYS A 13 3.21 1.69 -0.38
CA LYS A 13 2.09 0.76 -0.37
C LYS A 13 2.52 -0.59 0.17
N VAL A 14 1.75 -1.11 1.13
CA VAL A 14 2.00 -2.43 1.74
C VAL A 14 0.83 -3.35 1.50
N GLY A 15 1.09 -4.47 0.82
CA GLY A 15 0.08 -5.51 0.54
C GLY A 15 -0.30 -6.31 1.78
N SER A 16 -1.50 -6.91 1.79
CA SER A 16 -1.94 -7.78 2.88
C SER A 16 -0.99 -8.98 3.08
N ASN A 17 -0.49 -9.58 2.00
CA ASN A 17 0.44 -10.71 2.07
C ASN A 17 1.80 -10.36 2.68
N VAL A 18 2.19 -9.08 2.64
CA VAL A 18 3.38 -8.57 3.32
C VAL A 18 3.16 -8.50 4.83
N LEU A 19 1.94 -8.14 5.24
CA LEU A 19 1.58 -7.89 6.64
C LEU A 19 1.02 -9.12 7.38
N THR A 20 0.73 -10.21 6.66
CA THR A 20 0.13 -11.41 7.25
C THR A 20 0.96 -12.65 6.96
N ARG A 21 0.94 -13.57 7.92
CA ARG A 21 1.50 -14.92 7.78
C ARG A 21 0.56 -15.80 6.96
N ASP A 22 1.00 -17.00 6.60
CA ASP A 22 0.21 -17.98 5.86
C ASP A 22 -1.07 -18.39 6.59
N ASP A 23 -1.10 -18.31 7.92
CA ASP A 23 -2.28 -18.57 8.76
C ASP A 23 -3.27 -17.37 8.79
N GLY A 24 -3.00 -16.29 8.05
CA GLY A 24 -3.82 -15.08 7.97
C GLY A 24 -3.69 -14.14 9.16
N ARG A 25 -2.83 -14.45 10.14
CA ARG A 25 -2.57 -13.54 11.28
C ARG A 25 -1.58 -12.46 10.90
N PRO A 26 -1.67 -11.26 11.51
CA PRO A 26 -0.68 -10.22 11.31
C PRO A 26 0.73 -10.70 11.68
N ASP A 27 1.68 -10.44 10.79
CA ASP A 27 3.09 -10.71 11.03
C ASP A 27 3.75 -9.52 11.74
N THR A 28 3.85 -9.65 13.05
CA THR A 28 4.42 -8.60 13.91
C THR A 28 5.86 -8.25 13.53
N THR A 29 6.67 -9.25 13.16
CA THR A 29 8.07 -9.03 12.80
C THR A 29 8.21 -8.21 11.54
N ARG A 30 7.43 -8.55 10.51
CA ARG A 30 7.42 -7.79 9.25
C ARG A 30 6.88 -6.38 9.42
N ILE A 31 5.82 -6.21 10.22
CA ILE A 31 5.28 -4.87 10.52
C ILE A 31 6.31 -4.03 11.28
N SER A 32 7.04 -4.61 12.24
CA SER A 32 8.10 -3.91 12.98
C SER A 32 9.24 -3.49 12.06
N ALA A 33 9.74 -4.40 11.21
CA ALA A 33 10.80 -4.09 10.25
C ALA A 33 10.40 -2.98 9.25
N LEU A 34 9.15 -3.00 8.80
CA LEU A 34 8.60 -1.92 7.97
C LEU A 34 8.60 -0.58 8.72
N VAL A 35 8.10 -0.57 9.96
CA VAL A 35 8.06 0.64 10.78
C VAL A 35 9.46 1.18 11.05
N ASP A 36 10.45 0.34 11.30
CA ASP A 36 11.84 0.73 11.48
C ASP A 36 12.37 1.51 10.26
N GLN A 37 12.11 1.00 9.06
CA GLN A 37 12.55 1.65 7.81
C GLN A 37 11.80 2.96 7.57
N VAL A 38 10.49 2.97 7.74
CA VAL A 38 9.67 4.19 7.60
C VAL A 38 10.10 5.25 8.62
N ALA A 39 10.39 4.85 9.87
CA ALA A 39 10.86 5.77 10.90
C ALA A 39 12.21 6.39 10.56
N ARG A 40 13.13 5.63 9.95
CA ARG A 40 14.42 6.16 9.47
C ARG A 40 14.21 7.21 8.38
N LEU A 41 13.37 6.94 7.39
CA LEU A 41 13.05 7.90 6.32
C LEU A 41 12.40 9.17 6.88
N HIS A 42 11.42 9.02 7.76
CA HIS A 42 10.74 10.14 8.42
C HIS A 42 11.72 11.01 9.23
N ARG A 43 12.60 10.39 10.03
CA ARG A 43 13.64 11.11 10.80
C ARG A 43 14.68 11.79 9.93
N ALA A 44 14.93 11.26 8.74
CA ALA A 44 15.79 11.88 7.75
C ALA A 44 15.11 13.04 6.97
N GLY A 45 13.87 13.39 7.33
CA GLY A 45 13.12 14.51 6.76
C GLY A 45 12.26 14.18 5.54
N THR A 46 12.14 12.90 5.17
CA THR A 46 11.21 12.47 4.10
C THR A 46 9.77 12.48 4.62
N GLU A 47 8.87 13.12 3.90
CA GLU A 47 7.43 13.03 4.12
C GLU A 47 6.93 11.67 3.61
N VAL A 48 6.52 10.80 4.53
CA VAL A 48 6.05 9.45 4.20
C VAL A 48 4.53 9.35 4.37
N ILE A 49 3.85 8.81 3.36
CA ILE A 49 2.44 8.42 3.40
C ILE A 49 2.37 6.91 3.25
N LEU A 50 1.78 6.23 4.23
CA LEU A 50 1.68 4.77 4.22
C LEU A 50 0.28 4.34 3.74
N VAL A 51 0.20 3.61 2.62
CA VAL A 51 -1.04 2.98 2.15
C VAL A 51 -1.02 1.51 2.56
N SER A 52 -1.81 1.16 3.58
CA SER A 52 -1.74 -0.16 4.21
C SER A 52 -2.97 -1.01 3.92
N SER A 53 -2.74 -2.24 3.49
CA SER A 53 -3.74 -3.31 3.45
C SER A 53 -3.79 -4.08 4.78
N GLY A 54 -4.59 -5.16 4.84
CA GLY A 54 -4.55 -6.13 5.94
C GLY A 54 -5.65 -5.98 6.99
N ALA A 55 -6.50 -4.95 6.92
CA ALA A 55 -7.61 -4.78 7.86
C ALA A 55 -8.58 -5.98 7.85
N VAL A 56 -9.06 -6.38 6.68
CA VAL A 56 -9.97 -7.53 6.52
C VAL A 56 -9.33 -8.83 7.03
N ALA A 57 -8.05 -9.08 6.72
CA ALA A 57 -7.33 -10.25 7.20
C ALA A 57 -7.19 -10.24 8.74
N SER A 58 -6.84 -9.09 9.32
CA SER A 58 -6.76 -8.90 10.78
C SER A 58 -8.10 -9.17 11.46
N GLY A 59 -9.20 -8.65 10.94
CA GLY A 59 -10.53 -8.88 11.50
C GLY A 59 -10.97 -10.32 11.38
N ARG A 60 -10.68 -10.97 10.26
CA ARG A 60 -10.96 -12.40 10.06
C ARG A 60 -10.19 -13.25 11.08
N SER A 61 -8.93 -12.92 11.36
CA SER A 61 -8.14 -13.64 12.36
C SER A 61 -8.66 -13.49 13.79
N ILE A 62 -9.33 -12.37 14.09
CA ILE A 62 -9.92 -12.11 15.41
C ILE A 62 -11.24 -12.82 15.58
N LEU A 63 -12.13 -12.68 14.60
CA LEU A 63 -13.49 -13.18 14.69
C LEU A 63 -13.61 -14.68 14.38
N GLY A 64 -12.77 -15.19 13.47
CA GLY A 64 -12.77 -16.60 13.09
C GLY A 64 -14.17 -17.10 12.75
N GLN A 65 -14.56 -18.21 13.36
CA GLN A 65 -15.89 -18.81 13.17
C GLN A 65 -17.06 -18.03 13.84
N ARG A 66 -16.76 -17.04 14.70
CA ARG A 66 -17.81 -16.24 15.37
C ARG A 66 -18.61 -15.39 14.38
N ALA A 67 -18.06 -15.11 13.21
CA ALA A 67 -18.74 -14.32 12.17
C ALA A 67 -19.93 -15.02 11.55
N GLY A 68 -20.12 -16.33 11.78
CA GLY A 68 -21.22 -17.11 11.20
C GLY A 68 -21.17 -17.18 9.67
N LYS A 69 -22.29 -17.49 9.04
CA LYS A 69 -22.43 -17.47 7.57
C LYS A 69 -22.86 -16.07 7.14
N LEU A 70 -21.95 -15.33 6.53
CA LEU A 70 -22.20 -14.01 5.97
C LEU A 70 -21.99 -14.04 4.45
N ASP A 71 -22.71 -13.19 3.73
CA ASP A 71 -22.38 -12.88 2.35
C ASP A 71 -21.01 -12.14 2.26
N SER A 72 -20.46 -12.06 1.05
CA SER A 72 -19.11 -11.52 0.86
C SER A 72 -18.96 -10.04 1.26
N VAL A 73 -20.02 -9.24 1.08
CA VAL A 73 -20.02 -7.80 1.41
C VAL A 73 -20.08 -7.63 2.92
N SER A 74 -21.07 -8.23 3.58
CA SER A 74 -21.24 -8.17 5.04
C SER A 74 -20.01 -8.72 5.78
N ALA A 75 -19.42 -9.81 5.29
CA ALA A 75 -18.21 -10.39 5.85
C ALA A 75 -17.03 -9.40 5.75
N ARG A 76 -16.85 -8.75 4.59
CA ARG A 76 -15.81 -7.76 4.39
C ARG A 76 -15.99 -6.55 5.29
N GLN A 77 -17.21 -6.00 5.36
CA GLN A 77 -17.54 -4.86 6.23
C GLN A 77 -17.26 -5.19 7.70
N LEU A 78 -17.73 -6.32 8.18
CA LEU A 78 -17.49 -6.74 9.56
C LEU A 78 -16.00 -6.93 9.87
N PHE A 79 -15.29 -7.66 8.99
CA PHE A 79 -13.87 -7.92 9.21
C PHE A 79 -13.02 -6.66 9.11
N SER A 80 -13.33 -5.75 8.18
CA SER A 80 -12.60 -4.49 8.09
C SER A 80 -12.85 -3.60 9.30
N ALA A 81 -14.10 -3.50 9.77
CA ALA A 81 -14.45 -2.70 10.95
C ALA A 81 -13.65 -3.11 12.20
N VAL A 82 -13.58 -4.43 12.45
CA VAL A 82 -12.84 -4.98 13.60
C VAL A 82 -11.33 -4.93 13.36
N GLY A 83 -10.89 -5.31 12.17
CA GLY A 83 -9.49 -5.45 11.85
C GLY A 83 -8.74 -4.13 11.67
N GLN A 84 -9.43 -3.08 11.21
CA GLN A 84 -8.84 -1.76 11.04
C GLN A 84 -8.37 -1.17 12.37
N VAL A 85 -9.16 -1.34 13.44
CA VAL A 85 -8.78 -0.90 14.80
C VAL A 85 -7.49 -1.59 15.25
N LYS A 86 -7.42 -2.93 15.07
CA LYS A 86 -6.23 -3.69 15.47
C LYS A 86 -4.99 -3.32 14.67
N LEU A 87 -5.15 -3.18 13.36
CA LEU A 87 -4.05 -2.81 12.46
C LEU A 87 -3.50 -1.43 12.79
N LEU A 88 -4.39 -0.45 12.97
CA LEU A 88 -4.00 0.91 13.31
C LEU A 88 -3.32 0.99 14.68
N ASN A 89 -3.87 0.32 15.70
CA ASN A 89 -3.25 0.28 17.03
C ASN A 89 -1.83 -0.31 16.94
N ARG A 90 -1.62 -1.33 16.12
CA ARG A 90 -0.29 -1.91 15.94
C ARG A 90 0.71 -0.92 15.34
N TYR A 91 0.30 -0.18 14.31
CA TYR A 91 1.13 0.89 13.75
C TYR A 91 1.39 2.00 14.78
N TYR A 92 0.33 2.42 15.49
CA TYR A 92 0.45 3.44 16.51
C TYR A 92 1.46 3.07 17.59
N ASP A 93 1.36 1.87 18.15
CA ASP A 93 2.28 1.40 19.19
C ASP A 93 3.74 1.40 18.69
N LEU A 94 3.97 0.86 17.49
CA LEU A 94 5.32 0.77 16.93
C LEU A 94 5.90 2.14 16.55
N PHE A 95 5.13 3.02 15.91
CA PHE A 95 5.60 4.37 15.56
C PHE A 95 5.84 5.22 16.81
N ASN A 96 5.04 5.03 17.86
CA ASN A 96 5.21 5.73 19.13
C ASN A 96 6.56 5.42 19.80
N GLU A 97 7.13 4.22 19.63
CA GLU A 97 8.47 3.87 20.09
C GLU A 97 9.55 4.77 19.45
N TYR A 98 9.27 5.32 18.25
CA TYR A 98 10.14 6.28 17.55
C TYR A 98 9.78 7.74 17.79
N GLY A 99 8.76 8.03 18.61
CA GLY A 99 8.22 9.36 18.81
C GLY A 99 7.49 9.93 17.59
N ILE A 100 7.04 9.06 16.68
CA ILE A 100 6.32 9.44 15.47
C ILE A 100 4.81 9.31 15.71
N VAL A 101 4.10 10.42 15.56
CA VAL A 101 2.64 10.43 15.60
C VAL A 101 2.11 9.99 14.23
N CYS A 102 1.20 9.03 14.19
CA CYS A 102 0.51 8.68 12.97
C CYS A 102 -0.99 8.92 13.07
N GLY A 103 -1.63 9.15 11.94
CA GLY A 103 -3.06 9.40 11.86
C GLY A 103 -3.72 8.61 10.74
N GLN A 104 -4.97 8.21 10.96
CA GLN A 104 -5.74 7.41 10.00
C GLN A 104 -6.45 8.28 8.98
N VAL A 105 -6.38 7.86 7.70
CA VAL A 105 -7.20 8.40 6.60
C VAL A 105 -7.91 7.24 5.92
N LEU A 106 -9.23 7.16 6.07
CA LEU A 106 -10.04 6.19 5.36
C LEU A 106 -10.71 6.86 4.16
N THR A 107 -10.63 6.24 3.00
CA THR A 107 -11.16 6.78 1.76
C THR A 107 -11.95 5.75 0.97
N THR A 108 -12.79 6.21 0.04
CA THR A 108 -13.48 5.38 -0.94
C THR A 108 -13.16 5.88 -2.34
N LYS A 109 -13.35 5.04 -3.35
CA LYS A 109 -13.19 5.45 -4.75
C LYS A 109 -14.11 6.62 -5.11
N GLU A 110 -15.33 6.63 -4.57
CA GLU A 110 -16.29 7.73 -4.72
C GLU A 110 -15.76 9.04 -4.12
N SER A 111 -15.15 8.96 -2.92
CA SER A 111 -14.54 10.13 -2.26
C SER A 111 -13.42 10.75 -3.09
N LEU A 112 -12.67 9.95 -3.86
CA LEU A 112 -11.61 10.47 -4.74
C LEU A 112 -12.12 10.92 -6.11
N SER A 113 -13.34 10.56 -6.50
CA SER A 113 -13.94 10.94 -7.78
C SER A 113 -14.58 12.34 -7.79
N THR A 114 -14.97 12.86 -6.63
CA THR A 114 -15.56 14.19 -6.50
C THR A 114 -14.50 15.23 -6.12
N ARG A 115 -14.43 16.34 -6.88
CA ARG A 115 -13.44 17.41 -6.68
C ARG A 115 -13.41 17.92 -5.23
N ARG A 116 -14.58 18.13 -4.61
CA ARG A 116 -14.66 18.64 -3.23
C ARG A 116 -14.04 17.67 -2.21
N GLN A 117 -14.40 16.39 -2.29
CA GLN A 117 -13.89 15.38 -1.37
C GLN A 117 -12.40 15.11 -1.61
N TYR A 118 -11.98 15.08 -2.87
CA TYR A 118 -10.56 14.99 -3.25
C TYR A 118 -9.73 16.09 -2.61
N LEU A 119 -10.16 17.37 -2.75
CA LEU A 119 -9.46 18.51 -2.18
C LEU A 119 -9.47 18.48 -0.64
N ASN A 120 -10.56 18.05 -0.01
CA ASN A 120 -10.64 17.93 1.45
C ASN A 120 -9.68 16.84 1.97
N GLN A 121 -9.60 15.69 1.32
CA GLN A 121 -8.66 14.63 1.70
C GLN A 121 -7.21 15.05 1.48
N ARG A 122 -6.92 15.69 0.34
CA ARG A 122 -5.60 16.27 0.09
C ARG A 122 -5.21 17.24 1.20
N ASN A 123 -6.08 18.21 1.51
CA ASN A 123 -5.82 19.21 2.56
C ASN A 123 -5.62 18.56 3.93
N CYS A 124 -6.39 17.53 4.26
CA CYS A 124 -6.20 16.77 5.51
C CYS A 124 -4.78 16.17 5.58
N MET A 125 -4.35 15.46 4.55
CA MET A 125 -3.03 14.83 4.53
C MET A 125 -1.90 15.87 4.47
N GLU A 126 -2.04 16.96 3.71
CA GLU A 126 -1.08 18.08 3.72
C GLU A 126 -0.94 18.68 5.13
N THR A 127 -2.07 18.86 5.83
CA THR A 127 -2.06 19.38 7.21
C THR A 127 -1.39 18.39 8.17
N MET A 128 -1.64 17.08 8.01
CA MET A 128 -0.95 16.05 8.80
C MET A 128 0.56 16.12 8.60
N LEU A 129 1.03 16.09 7.35
CA LEU A 129 2.45 16.14 7.01
C LEU A 129 3.11 17.43 7.53
N ALA A 130 2.47 18.58 7.37
CA ALA A 130 2.96 19.87 7.86
C ALA A 130 3.10 19.92 9.40
N ASN A 131 2.39 19.06 10.14
CA ASN A 131 2.47 18.93 11.58
C ASN A 131 3.28 17.70 12.04
N GLY A 132 4.05 17.09 11.15
CA GLY A 132 4.89 15.92 11.47
C GLY A 132 4.09 14.64 11.78
N VAL A 133 2.81 14.59 11.36
CA VAL A 133 1.95 13.41 11.52
C VAL A 133 2.02 12.54 10.27
N LEU A 134 2.36 11.27 10.43
CA LEU A 134 2.43 10.29 9.35
C LEU A 134 1.04 9.78 8.97
N PRO A 135 0.54 10.03 7.73
CA PRO A 135 -0.75 9.51 7.30
C PRO A 135 -0.70 8.01 7.04
N ILE A 136 -1.64 7.26 7.62
CA ILE A 136 -1.89 5.85 7.31
C ILE A 136 -3.22 5.77 6.57
N VAL A 137 -3.15 5.51 5.27
CA VAL A 137 -4.30 5.51 4.36
C VAL A 137 -4.76 4.08 4.11
N ASN A 138 -6.07 3.86 4.10
CA ASN A 138 -6.67 2.60 3.66
C ASN A 138 -8.03 2.85 3.02
N GLU A 139 -8.54 1.84 2.28
CA GLU A 139 -9.93 1.86 1.82
C GLU A 139 -10.89 1.79 3.00
N ASN A 140 -12.00 2.54 2.92
CA ASN A 140 -13.09 2.44 3.88
C ASN A 140 -14.04 1.30 3.49
N ASP A 141 -13.59 0.07 3.75
CA ASP A 141 -14.34 -1.15 3.45
C ASP A 141 -15.68 -1.26 4.19
N THR A 142 -15.93 -0.43 5.22
CA THR A 142 -17.17 -0.46 5.99
C THR A 142 -18.34 0.16 5.25
N ILE A 143 -18.06 1.09 4.34
CA ILE A 143 -19.07 1.79 3.53
C ILE A 143 -18.91 1.55 2.03
N SER A 144 -17.79 0.99 1.58
CA SER A 144 -17.58 0.67 0.18
C SER A 144 -18.44 -0.50 -0.25
N VAL A 145 -19.23 -0.31 -1.31
CA VAL A 145 -19.99 -1.37 -2.00
C VAL A 145 -19.23 -1.87 -3.23
N THR A 146 -19.58 -3.05 -3.71
CA THR A 146 -18.79 -3.82 -4.69
C THR A 146 -18.43 -3.05 -5.95
N GLU A 147 -19.35 -2.22 -6.48
CA GLU A 147 -19.15 -1.46 -7.72
C GLU A 147 -18.27 -0.21 -7.52
N LEU A 148 -18.17 0.29 -6.29
CA LEU A 148 -17.46 1.52 -5.93
C LEU A 148 -16.15 1.27 -5.18
N MET A 149 -15.70 0.01 -5.14
CA MET A 149 -14.46 -0.35 -4.48
C MET A 149 -13.25 -0.10 -5.39
N PHE A 150 -12.13 0.20 -4.78
CA PHE A 150 -10.86 0.07 -5.48
C PHE A 150 -10.64 -1.40 -5.89
N THR A 151 -10.00 -1.60 -7.04
CA THR A 151 -9.60 -2.95 -7.46
C THR A 151 -8.71 -3.55 -6.38
N ASP A 152 -7.80 -2.74 -5.85
CA ASP A 152 -6.92 -3.05 -4.72
C ASP A 152 -6.24 -1.77 -4.19
N ASN A 153 -5.42 -1.93 -3.16
CA ASN A 153 -4.65 -0.82 -2.61
C ASN A 153 -3.48 -0.36 -3.50
N ASP A 154 -3.14 -1.06 -4.59
CA ASP A 154 -2.20 -0.55 -5.59
C ASP A 154 -2.85 0.63 -6.33
N GLU A 155 -4.13 0.47 -6.78
CA GLU A 155 -4.89 1.57 -7.40
C GLU A 155 -5.02 2.77 -6.45
N LEU A 156 -5.38 2.52 -5.19
CA LEU A 156 -5.46 3.58 -4.18
C LEU A 156 -4.12 4.29 -3.99
N SER A 157 -3.01 3.55 -3.91
CA SER A 157 -1.68 4.13 -3.69
C SER A 157 -1.22 5.02 -4.83
N GLY A 158 -1.51 4.63 -6.08
CA GLY A 158 -1.23 5.46 -7.26
C GLY A 158 -2.02 6.77 -7.24
N LEU A 159 -3.31 6.72 -6.88
CA LEU A 159 -4.14 7.91 -6.75
C LEU A 159 -3.67 8.84 -5.61
N VAL A 160 -3.26 8.26 -4.47
CA VAL A 160 -2.70 9.03 -3.36
C VAL A 160 -1.36 9.66 -3.74
N ALA A 161 -0.49 8.94 -4.44
CA ALA A 161 0.79 9.46 -4.91
C ALA A 161 0.60 10.67 -5.84
N ALA A 162 -0.30 10.55 -6.81
CA ALA A 162 -0.67 11.65 -7.70
C ALA A 162 -1.30 12.83 -6.94
N MET A 163 -2.27 12.57 -6.07
CA MET A 163 -2.96 13.60 -5.28
C MET A 163 -2.00 14.39 -4.40
N MET A 164 -1.00 13.74 -3.84
CA MET A 164 -0.05 14.33 -2.91
C MET A 164 1.23 14.84 -3.58
N ASN A 165 1.31 14.78 -4.91
CA ASN A 165 2.51 15.11 -5.70
C ASN A 165 3.76 14.40 -5.13
N ALA A 166 3.65 13.10 -4.86
CA ALA A 166 4.78 12.32 -4.39
C ALA A 166 5.83 12.18 -5.50
N GLU A 167 7.10 12.16 -5.12
CA GLU A 167 8.21 11.97 -6.05
C GLU A 167 8.44 10.49 -6.34
N ALA A 168 8.07 9.62 -5.38
CA ALA A 168 8.12 8.17 -5.58
C ALA A 168 6.93 7.43 -4.95
N LEU A 169 6.56 6.32 -5.60
CA LEU A 169 5.62 5.32 -5.11
C LEU A 169 6.38 3.99 -4.96
N ILE A 170 6.48 3.50 -3.73
CA ILE A 170 7.11 2.23 -3.41
C ILE A 170 6.01 1.20 -3.14
N ILE A 171 5.96 0.14 -3.94
CA ILE A 171 4.99 -0.95 -3.80
C ILE A 171 5.70 -2.17 -3.23
N LEU A 172 5.49 -2.42 -1.94
CA LEU A 172 5.97 -3.63 -1.28
C LEU A 172 5.04 -4.79 -1.61
N SER A 173 5.62 -5.83 -2.16
CA SER A 173 4.94 -7.02 -2.66
C SER A 173 5.59 -8.29 -2.10
N ASN A 174 5.14 -9.44 -2.55
CA ASN A 174 5.75 -10.74 -2.31
C ASN A 174 6.51 -11.25 -3.55
N ILE A 175 6.87 -10.34 -4.44
CA ILE A 175 7.66 -10.59 -5.64
C ILE A 175 8.62 -9.42 -5.85
N ASP A 176 9.80 -9.71 -6.37
CA ASP A 176 10.91 -8.76 -6.54
C ASP A 176 10.66 -7.67 -7.58
N GLY A 177 9.62 -7.81 -8.39
CA GLY A 177 9.32 -6.85 -9.46
C GLY A 177 8.44 -7.43 -10.56
N ILE A 178 8.49 -6.81 -11.73
CA ILE A 178 7.86 -7.30 -12.95
C ILE A 178 8.89 -8.18 -13.67
N TYR A 179 8.48 -9.39 -14.07
CA TYR A 179 9.33 -10.32 -14.80
C TYR A 179 9.04 -10.25 -16.31
N ASP A 180 10.06 -10.53 -17.11
CA ASP A 180 9.96 -10.63 -18.58
C ASP A 180 9.26 -11.91 -19.06
N GLY A 181 8.89 -12.80 -18.13
CA GLY A 181 8.15 -14.04 -18.35
C GLY A 181 7.46 -14.51 -17.08
N SER A 182 7.17 -15.80 -16.97
CA SER A 182 6.56 -16.37 -15.76
C SER A 182 7.57 -16.38 -14.60
N PRO A 183 7.24 -15.84 -13.42
CA PRO A 183 8.12 -15.91 -12.23
C PRO A 183 8.48 -17.35 -11.80
N ALA A 184 7.71 -18.35 -12.26
CA ALA A 184 8.00 -19.77 -12.02
C ALA A 184 9.00 -20.37 -12.99
N ASP A 185 9.36 -19.66 -14.06
CA ASP A 185 10.38 -20.07 -15.02
C ASP A 185 11.75 -19.54 -14.56
N PRO A 186 12.71 -20.43 -14.29
CA PRO A 186 14.07 -20.03 -13.89
C PRO A 186 14.81 -19.17 -14.92
N ALA A 187 14.36 -19.16 -16.17
CA ALA A 187 14.93 -18.32 -17.24
C ALA A 187 14.41 -16.89 -17.21
N SER A 188 13.27 -16.63 -16.53
CA SER A 188 12.68 -15.30 -16.43
C SER A 188 13.51 -14.41 -15.52
N GLN A 189 13.67 -13.15 -15.94
CA GLN A 189 14.41 -12.15 -15.19
C GLN A 189 13.52 -10.98 -14.75
N VAL A 190 13.85 -10.37 -13.63
CA VAL A 190 13.19 -9.14 -13.17
C VAL A 190 13.56 -7.99 -14.08
N ILE A 191 12.56 -7.30 -14.61
CA ILE A 191 12.73 -6.07 -15.37
C ILE A 191 13.10 -4.97 -14.38
N ARG A 192 14.38 -4.62 -14.33
CA ARG A 192 14.93 -3.69 -13.34
C ARG A 192 14.53 -2.24 -13.58
N ARG A 193 14.24 -1.86 -14.82
CA ARG A 193 13.84 -0.50 -15.17
C ARG A 193 12.92 -0.51 -16.38
N VAL A 194 11.82 0.23 -16.26
CA VAL A 194 10.83 0.45 -17.31
C VAL A 194 10.72 1.95 -17.57
N LYS A 195 10.71 2.34 -18.84
CA LYS A 195 10.45 3.75 -19.22
C LYS A 195 8.96 4.04 -19.18
N PRO A 196 8.54 5.29 -18.90
CA PRO A 196 7.11 5.65 -18.86
C PRO A 196 6.32 5.35 -20.13
N SER A 197 7.01 5.32 -21.29
CA SER A 197 6.42 5.02 -22.60
C SER A 197 6.43 3.54 -22.98
N GLU A 198 7.00 2.68 -22.14
CA GLU A 198 7.15 1.25 -22.44
C GLU A 198 5.87 0.50 -22.07
N ASP A 199 5.36 -0.28 -23.02
CA ASP A 199 4.18 -1.12 -22.81
C ASP A 199 4.57 -2.43 -22.12
N LEU A 200 4.10 -2.59 -20.89
CA LEU A 200 4.31 -3.81 -20.10
C LEU A 200 3.26 -4.89 -20.34
N SER A 201 2.26 -4.65 -21.18
CA SER A 201 1.15 -5.59 -21.38
C SER A 201 1.61 -6.95 -21.91
N GLN A 202 2.71 -6.98 -22.67
CA GLN A 202 3.30 -8.21 -23.20
C GLN A 202 3.90 -9.14 -22.13
N TYR A 203 4.21 -8.62 -20.95
CA TYR A 203 4.79 -9.37 -19.83
C TYR A 203 3.74 -9.81 -18.79
N ILE A 204 2.47 -9.46 -19.02
CA ILE A 204 1.40 -9.68 -18.06
C ILE A 204 0.50 -10.80 -18.56
N ASP A 205 0.56 -11.96 -17.90
CA ASP A 205 -0.38 -13.05 -18.16
C ASP A 205 -1.76 -12.71 -17.54
N PRO A 206 -2.81 -12.51 -18.36
CA PRO A 206 -4.14 -12.18 -17.87
C PRO A 206 -4.79 -13.29 -17.04
N VAL A 207 -4.29 -14.53 -17.11
CA VAL A 207 -4.93 -15.70 -16.53
C VAL A 207 -4.53 -15.96 -15.07
N ARG A 208 -3.48 -15.33 -14.53
CA ARG A 208 -2.89 -15.71 -13.22
C ARG A 208 -3.19 -14.84 -12.01
N SER A 209 -4.22 -14.00 -12.00
CA SER A 209 -4.57 -13.20 -10.81
C SER A 209 -5.50 -13.89 -9.81
N SER A 210 -5.45 -15.21 -9.64
CA SER A 210 -6.39 -15.96 -8.78
C SER A 210 -6.10 -15.94 -7.27
N ARG A 211 -5.03 -15.30 -6.81
CA ARG A 211 -4.68 -15.19 -5.37
C ARG A 211 -4.46 -13.76 -4.92
N GLY A 212 -5.54 -12.99 -4.80
CA GLY A 212 -5.52 -11.61 -4.31
C GLY A 212 -6.04 -10.63 -5.34
N ARG A 213 -6.67 -9.52 -4.87
CA ARG A 213 -7.28 -8.51 -5.74
C ARG A 213 -6.26 -7.67 -6.53
N GLY A 214 -4.97 -7.65 -6.14
CA GLY A 214 -3.89 -6.92 -6.79
C GLY A 214 -2.96 -7.85 -7.55
N GLY A 215 -3.28 -8.18 -8.81
CA GLY A 215 -2.39 -8.93 -9.70
C GLY A 215 -1.32 -8.04 -10.35
N MET A 216 -0.38 -8.68 -11.08
CA MET A 216 0.65 -7.96 -11.84
C MET A 216 0.06 -6.94 -12.81
N ALA A 217 -1.10 -7.25 -13.41
CA ALA A 217 -1.83 -6.34 -14.31
C ALA A 217 -2.19 -5.01 -13.62
N THR A 218 -2.66 -5.05 -12.37
CA THR A 218 -2.97 -3.81 -11.62
C THR A 218 -1.71 -3.04 -11.29
N LYS A 219 -0.65 -3.73 -10.81
CA LYS A 219 0.64 -3.09 -10.51
C LYS A 219 1.21 -2.39 -11.74
N SER A 220 1.25 -3.06 -12.88
CA SER A 220 1.73 -2.48 -14.13
C SER A 220 0.92 -1.26 -14.55
N ARG A 221 -0.42 -1.35 -14.54
CA ARG A 221 -1.29 -0.23 -14.90
C ARG A 221 -1.10 0.98 -13.98
N VAL A 222 -1.01 0.74 -12.67
CA VAL A 222 -0.78 1.80 -11.69
C VAL A 222 0.59 2.42 -11.87
N SER A 223 1.62 1.59 -12.08
CA SER A 223 2.99 2.05 -12.32
C SER A 223 3.11 2.90 -13.57
N SER A 224 2.55 2.45 -14.70
CA SER A 224 2.55 3.20 -15.95
C SER A 224 1.84 4.54 -15.81
N ARG A 225 0.70 4.57 -15.10
CA ARG A 225 -0.05 5.81 -14.87
C ARG A 225 0.73 6.79 -13.98
N ALA A 226 1.29 6.32 -12.86
CA ALA A 226 2.08 7.15 -11.96
C ALA A 226 3.35 7.67 -12.64
N ALA A 227 4.04 6.82 -13.42
CA ALA A 227 5.21 7.21 -14.19
C ALA A 227 4.90 8.27 -15.26
N ALA A 228 3.72 8.22 -15.90
CA ALA A 228 3.27 9.25 -16.83
C ALA A 228 3.04 10.61 -16.16
N GLU A 229 2.77 10.63 -14.85
CA GLU A 229 2.66 11.84 -14.02
C GLU A 229 4.02 12.28 -13.43
N GLY A 230 5.12 11.62 -13.80
CA GLY A 230 6.48 11.96 -13.35
C GLY A 230 6.86 11.35 -11.99
N ILE A 231 6.07 10.41 -11.47
CA ILE A 231 6.33 9.73 -10.20
C ILE A 231 7.20 8.51 -10.46
N GLU A 232 8.34 8.40 -9.79
CA GLU A 232 9.16 7.18 -9.86
C GLU A 232 8.45 6.03 -9.13
N VAL A 233 8.30 4.86 -9.78
CA VAL A 233 7.64 3.71 -9.17
C VAL A 233 8.64 2.59 -8.95
N ILE A 234 8.70 2.12 -7.70
CA ILE A 234 9.59 1.04 -7.26
C ILE A 234 8.70 -0.12 -6.79
N ILE A 235 8.85 -1.28 -7.42
CA ILE A 235 8.20 -2.53 -6.99
C ILE A 235 9.29 -3.45 -6.46
N THR A 236 9.14 -3.91 -5.21
CA THR A 236 10.17 -4.74 -4.57
C THR A 236 9.55 -5.75 -3.61
N ASP A 237 10.30 -6.83 -3.34
CA ASP A 237 9.96 -7.76 -2.28
C ASP A 237 10.22 -7.11 -0.91
N HIS A 238 9.44 -7.55 0.06
CA HIS A 238 9.56 -7.15 1.45
C HIS A 238 10.66 -7.92 2.22
N HIS A 239 11.28 -8.92 1.60
CA HIS A 239 12.29 -9.78 2.24
C HIS A 239 13.72 -9.22 2.18
N GLU A 240 13.99 -8.21 1.34
CA GLU A 240 15.31 -7.56 1.26
C GLU A 240 15.27 -6.17 1.92
N PRO A 241 15.54 -6.10 3.25
CA PRO A 241 15.23 -4.88 4.00
C PRO A 241 16.24 -3.73 3.84
N ALA A 242 17.42 -3.96 3.30
CA ALA A 242 18.50 -2.95 3.38
C ALA A 242 18.81 -2.24 2.06
N GLU A 243 18.46 -2.78 0.91
CA GLU A 243 18.87 -2.27 -0.41
C GLU A 243 17.71 -1.79 -1.29
N ALA A 244 16.48 -1.89 -0.80
CA ALA A 244 15.29 -1.64 -1.60
C ALA A 244 14.96 -0.16 -1.83
N VAL A 245 15.59 0.75 -1.11
CA VAL A 245 15.42 2.21 -1.31
C VAL A 245 16.79 2.82 -1.57
N PRO A 246 17.07 3.28 -2.80
CA PRO A 246 18.32 3.94 -3.15
C PRO A 246 18.50 5.31 -2.48
#